data_cf9a98f11f306b3a212b232cb4b24b89
#
_entry.id   cf9a98f11f306b3a212b232cb4b24b89
#
_cell.length_a   1.000
_cell.length_b   1.000
_cell.length_c   1.000
_cell.angle_alpha   90.00
_cell.angle_beta   90.00
_cell.angle_gamma   90.00
#
_symmetry.space_group_name_H-M   'P 1'
#
loop_
_entity.id
_entity.type
_entity.pdbx_description
1 polymer ?
#
loop_
_entity_poly.entity_id
_entity_poly.type
_entity_poly.pdbx_seq_one_letter_code
_entity_poly.pdbx_strand_id
1 'polypeptide(L)'
;FCKDIHYPDVPLHTPTFDTTLLSAHIRPGHVMLIDCWASWCGPCRAAIPAVKALYDKYDRDRFDVISISLDSKKEDWQKALEEEKMPWPQFIAGNRGYEQLTLRYNINSIPNLILIDDKGQVVCNTFSPEEISIELEEILR
;
A
#
# COMPACT_ATOMS: atom_id res chain seq x y z
N PHE A 1 11.02 0.30 -19.49
CA PHE A 1 11.64 1.05 -18.48
C PHE A 1 10.72 2.11 -17.88
N CYS A 2 11.24 2.91 -17.00
CA CYS A 2 10.38 3.65 -16.10
C CYS A 2 9.73 4.90 -16.69
N LYS A 3 9.89 5.18 -17.94
CA LYS A 3 9.25 6.34 -18.54
C LYS A 3 7.73 6.29 -18.54
N ASP A 4 7.16 5.12 -18.30
CA ASP A 4 5.71 4.96 -18.31
C ASP A 4 5.10 4.91 -16.91
N ILE A 5 5.88 5.32 -15.91
CA ILE A 5 5.39 5.40 -14.54
C ILE A 5 4.50 6.64 -14.41
N HIS A 6 3.25 6.44 -14.01
CA HIS A 6 2.27 7.51 -13.84
C HIS A 6 1.87 7.71 -12.39
N TYR A 7 2.49 6.98 -11.47
CA TYR A 7 2.27 7.17 -10.04
C TYR A 7 3.46 7.89 -9.44
N PRO A 8 3.24 8.76 -8.45
CA PRO A 8 4.35 9.42 -7.75
C PRO A 8 5.22 8.43 -6.99
N ASP A 9 6.54 8.54 -7.13
CA ASP A 9 7.45 7.70 -6.37
C ASP A 9 7.66 8.27 -4.98
N VAL A 10 7.96 7.40 -4.02
CA VAL A 10 8.07 7.77 -2.61
C VAL A 10 9.22 7.01 -1.97
N PRO A 11 10.07 7.68 -1.17
CA PRO A 11 11.09 6.98 -0.39
C PRO A 11 10.45 6.24 0.79
N LEU A 12 10.91 5.02 1.03
CA LEU A 12 10.37 4.14 2.08
C LEU A 12 11.53 3.44 2.79
N HIS A 13 11.23 2.81 3.92
CA HIS A 13 12.16 1.95 4.64
C HIS A 13 11.59 0.54 4.76
N THR A 14 12.46 -0.46 4.60
CA THR A 14 12.10 -1.87 4.76
C THR A 14 12.03 -2.23 6.26
N PRO A 15 11.53 -3.43 6.60
CA PRO A 15 11.57 -3.88 8.00
C PRO A 15 12.96 -3.95 8.63
N THR A 16 14.00 -4.02 7.82
CA THR A 16 15.39 -3.94 8.30
C THR A 16 15.96 -2.52 8.22
N PHE A 17 15.10 -1.54 7.93
CA PHE A 17 15.40 -0.11 7.88
C PHE A 17 16.35 0.29 6.77
N ASP A 18 16.45 -0.52 5.72
CA ASP A 18 17.11 -0.12 4.48
C ASP A 18 16.22 0.83 3.71
N THR A 19 16.82 1.83 3.07
CA THR A 19 16.06 2.75 2.23
C THR A 19 15.73 2.10 0.90
N THR A 20 14.54 2.42 0.38
CA THR A 20 14.09 1.93 -0.91
C THR A 20 13.10 2.93 -1.50
N LEU A 21 12.71 2.73 -2.75
CA LEU A 21 11.69 3.54 -3.40
C LEU A 21 10.45 2.68 -3.67
N LEU A 22 9.29 3.30 -3.62
CA LEU A 22 8.02 2.63 -3.91
C LEU A 22 8.08 1.91 -5.27
N SER A 23 8.64 2.58 -6.28
CA SER A 23 8.72 2.03 -7.64
C SER A 23 9.50 0.72 -7.72
N ALA A 24 10.43 0.47 -6.79
CA ALA A 24 11.20 -0.77 -6.79
C ALA A 24 10.32 -1.99 -6.44
N HIS A 25 9.14 -1.78 -5.90
CA HIS A 25 8.26 -2.84 -5.43
C HIS A 25 6.98 -2.97 -6.25
N ILE A 26 6.81 -2.14 -7.28
CA ILE A 26 5.66 -2.19 -8.17
C ILE A 26 6.11 -2.87 -9.46
N ARG A 27 5.55 -4.06 -9.72
CA ARG A 27 5.93 -4.82 -10.91
C ARG A 27 5.18 -4.34 -12.14
N PRO A 28 5.88 -4.02 -13.25
CA PRO A 28 5.20 -3.58 -14.48
C PRO A 28 4.20 -4.64 -14.96
N GLY A 29 3.04 -4.18 -15.41
CA GLY A 29 2.00 -5.07 -15.90
C GLY A 29 1.13 -5.70 -14.82
N HIS A 30 1.45 -5.48 -13.55
CA HIS A 30 0.65 -5.95 -12.43
C HIS A 30 -0.19 -4.82 -11.86
N VAL A 31 -1.31 -5.17 -11.26
CA VAL A 31 -2.12 -4.23 -10.47
C VAL A 31 -1.57 -4.23 -9.05
N MET A 32 -1.43 -3.07 -8.45
CA MET A 32 -0.87 -2.92 -7.11
C MET A 32 -1.85 -2.23 -6.18
N LEU A 33 -2.08 -2.83 -5.02
CA LEU A 33 -2.83 -2.19 -3.94
C LEU A 33 -1.85 -1.75 -2.86
N ILE A 34 -1.88 -0.47 -2.51
CA ILE A 34 -1.07 0.10 -1.44
C ILE A 34 -1.99 0.41 -0.27
N ASP A 35 -1.72 -0.24 0.86
CA ASP A 35 -2.45 -0.06 2.11
C ASP A 35 -1.67 0.88 3.01
N CYS A 36 -2.12 2.12 3.14
CA CYS A 36 -1.51 3.09 4.06
C CYS A 36 -2.22 3.02 5.40
N TRP A 37 -1.46 2.76 6.45
CA TRP A 37 -1.99 2.48 7.78
C TRP A 37 -1.03 2.93 8.88
N ALA A 38 -1.42 2.71 10.12
CA ALA A 38 -0.54 2.88 11.27
C ALA A 38 -1.00 1.95 12.39
N SER A 39 -0.08 1.60 13.28
CA SER A 39 -0.37 0.67 14.38
C SER A 39 -1.45 1.19 15.33
N TRP A 40 -1.52 2.51 15.49
CA TRP A 40 -2.48 3.17 16.39
C TRP A 40 -3.83 3.42 15.72
N CYS A 41 -3.99 3.07 14.47
CA CYS A 41 -5.21 3.34 13.71
C CYS A 41 -6.15 2.14 13.78
N GLY A 42 -7.16 2.23 14.64
CA GLY A 42 -8.16 1.17 14.79
C GLY A 42 -8.87 0.81 13.50
N PRO A 43 -9.44 1.79 12.76
CA PRO A 43 -10.10 1.50 11.49
C PRO A 43 -9.17 0.89 10.44
N CYS A 44 -7.88 1.27 10.44
CA CYS A 44 -6.90 0.67 9.54
C CYS A 44 -6.73 -0.82 9.83
N ARG A 45 -6.59 -1.17 11.11
CA ARG A 45 -6.42 -2.56 11.52
C ARG A 45 -7.69 -3.36 11.27
N ALA A 46 -8.85 -2.74 11.44
CA ALA A 46 -10.13 -3.38 11.18
C ALA A 46 -10.33 -3.71 9.69
N ALA A 47 -9.68 -2.97 8.80
CA ALA A 47 -9.77 -3.18 7.35
C ALA A 47 -8.84 -4.30 6.86
N ILE A 48 -7.86 -4.72 7.64
CA ILE A 48 -6.87 -5.72 7.20
C ILE A 48 -7.51 -7.04 6.76
N PRO A 49 -8.51 -7.60 7.46
CA PRO A 49 -9.14 -8.83 6.98
C PRO A 49 -9.72 -8.72 5.58
N ALA A 50 -10.31 -7.57 5.24
CA ALA A 50 -10.85 -7.35 3.90
C ALA A 50 -9.74 -7.30 2.85
N VAL A 51 -8.60 -6.68 3.18
CA VAL A 51 -7.44 -6.64 2.28
C VAL A 51 -6.86 -8.05 2.11
N LYS A 52 -6.79 -8.84 3.17
CA LYS A 52 -6.36 -10.24 3.08
C LYS A 52 -7.26 -11.06 2.16
N ALA A 53 -8.55 -10.82 2.22
CA ALA A 53 -9.51 -11.50 1.34
C ALA A 53 -9.24 -11.17 -0.13
N LEU A 54 -8.93 -9.91 -0.44
CA LEU A 54 -8.57 -9.50 -1.80
C LEU A 54 -7.26 -10.14 -2.24
N TYR A 55 -6.28 -10.18 -1.35
CA TYR A 55 -4.99 -10.79 -1.63
C TYR A 55 -5.15 -12.28 -1.97
N ASP A 56 -6.01 -12.99 -1.25
CA ASP A 56 -6.25 -14.41 -1.47
C ASP A 56 -7.08 -14.68 -2.72
N LYS A 57 -7.95 -13.74 -3.09
CA LYS A 57 -8.85 -13.91 -4.23
C LYS A 57 -8.13 -13.85 -5.59
N TYR A 58 -7.08 -13.03 -5.69
CA TYR A 58 -6.37 -12.81 -6.95
C TYR A 58 -4.95 -13.35 -6.88
N ASP A 59 -4.41 -13.82 -8.02
CA ASP A 59 -3.08 -14.41 -8.08
C ASP A 59 -1.98 -13.36 -8.14
N ARG A 60 -0.79 -13.73 -7.63
CA ARG A 60 0.42 -12.88 -7.71
C ARG A 60 0.89 -12.65 -9.14
N ASP A 61 0.35 -13.37 -10.10
CA ASP A 61 0.67 -13.16 -11.52
C ASP A 61 0.13 -11.82 -12.03
N ARG A 62 -0.88 -11.28 -11.39
CA ARG A 62 -1.56 -10.08 -11.87
C ARG A 62 -1.77 -9.02 -10.79
N PHE A 63 -1.75 -9.39 -9.52
CA PHE A 63 -2.13 -8.52 -8.42
C PHE A 63 -1.17 -8.64 -7.25
N ASP A 64 -0.67 -7.50 -6.78
CA ASP A 64 0.22 -7.41 -5.63
C ASP A 64 -0.36 -6.48 -4.59
N VAL A 65 0.01 -6.70 -3.33
CA VAL A 65 -0.35 -5.84 -2.21
C VAL A 65 0.91 -5.47 -1.46
N ILE A 66 1.03 -4.22 -1.04
CA ILE A 66 2.03 -3.80 -0.06
C ILE A 66 1.34 -2.91 0.97
N SER A 67 1.93 -2.81 2.15
CA SER A 67 1.48 -1.87 3.18
C SER A 67 2.59 -0.88 3.49
N ILE A 68 2.18 0.39 3.70
CA ILE A 68 3.09 1.45 4.11
C ILE A 68 2.57 2.01 5.42
N SER A 69 3.38 1.87 6.48
CA SER A 69 3.02 2.41 7.79
C SER A 69 3.39 3.88 7.88
N LEU A 70 2.51 4.66 8.46
CA LEU A 70 2.76 6.07 8.78
C LEU A 70 3.16 6.25 10.24
N ASP A 71 3.51 5.17 10.94
CA ASP A 71 3.97 5.23 12.32
C ASP A 71 5.21 6.12 12.45
N SER A 72 5.27 6.88 13.53
CA SER A 72 6.45 7.68 13.87
C SER A 72 7.48 6.86 14.65
N LYS A 73 7.05 5.75 15.26
CA LYS A 73 7.92 4.88 16.06
C LYS A 73 8.00 3.51 15.46
N LYS A 74 9.20 3.09 15.07
CA LYS A 74 9.40 1.79 14.44
C LYS A 74 9.03 0.62 15.35
N GLU A 75 9.20 0.78 16.67
CA GLU A 75 8.87 -0.26 17.64
C GLU A 75 7.38 -0.58 17.64
N ASP A 76 6.54 0.45 17.56
CA ASP A 76 5.09 0.28 17.49
C ASP A 76 4.69 -0.44 16.21
N TRP A 77 5.32 -0.08 15.10
CA TRP A 77 5.10 -0.72 13.82
C TRP A 77 5.48 -2.20 13.85
N GLN A 78 6.67 -2.50 14.37
CA GLN A 78 7.16 -3.87 14.45
C GLN A 78 6.24 -4.75 15.29
N LYS A 79 5.75 -4.23 16.41
CA LYS A 79 4.81 -4.96 17.25
C LYS A 79 3.51 -5.24 16.52
N ALA A 80 2.98 -4.26 15.82
CA ALA A 80 1.74 -4.44 15.06
C ALA A 80 1.92 -5.46 13.92
N LEU A 81 3.09 -5.48 13.27
CA LEU A 81 3.36 -6.48 12.23
C LEU A 81 3.30 -7.90 12.79
N GLU A 82 3.82 -8.10 14.00
CA GLU A 82 3.74 -9.42 14.66
C GLU A 82 2.31 -9.80 14.97
N GLU A 83 1.47 -8.82 15.32
CA GLU A 83 0.08 -9.07 15.68
C GLU A 83 -0.80 -9.33 14.46
N GLU A 84 -0.61 -8.56 13.39
CA GLU A 84 -1.51 -8.62 12.22
C GLU A 84 -1.14 -9.70 11.21
N LYS A 85 0.13 -10.07 11.13
CA LYS A 85 0.59 -11.17 10.26
C LYS A 85 0.11 -11.05 8.81
N MET A 86 0.33 -9.87 8.24
CA MET A 86 0.00 -9.62 6.84
C MET A 86 0.99 -10.34 5.92
N PRO A 87 0.53 -11.13 4.94
CA PRO A 87 1.44 -11.96 4.13
C PRO A 87 2.16 -11.23 2.99
N TRP A 88 1.94 -9.94 2.83
CA TRP A 88 2.57 -9.15 1.76
C TRP A 88 3.68 -8.25 2.34
N PRO A 89 4.53 -7.68 1.46
CA PRO A 89 5.62 -6.82 1.91
C PRO A 89 5.17 -5.61 2.70
N GLN A 90 5.97 -5.25 3.69
CA GLN A 90 5.68 -4.16 4.62
C GLN A 90 6.78 -3.11 4.57
N PHE A 91 6.37 -1.84 4.59
CA PHE A 91 7.29 -0.71 4.60
C PHE A 91 6.82 0.32 5.61
N ILE A 92 7.75 1.15 6.07
CA ILE A 92 7.44 2.31 6.89
C ILE A 92 7.91 3.56 6.16
N ALA A 93 7.06 4.59 6.13
CA ALA A 93 7.33 5.80 5.36
C ALA A 93 8.47 6.63 5.94
N GLY A 94 8.52 6.76 7.27
CA GLY A 94 9.41 7.71 7.90
C GLY A 94 8.96 9.14 7.64
N ASN A 95 9.73 10.11 8.13
CA ASN A 95 9.34 11.53 8.01
C ASN A 95 9.28 11.97 6.55
N ARG A 96 10.30 11.61 5.77
CA ARG A 96 10.36 12.01 4.37
C ARG A 96 9.31 11.32 3.51
N GLY A 97 9.11 10.02 3.73
CA GLY A 97 8.08 9.28 3.03
C GLY A 97 6.68 9.78 3.36
N TYR A 98 6.44 10.09 4.63
CA TYR A 98 5.16 10.65 5.06
C TYR A 98 4.87 11.98 4.36
N GLU A 99 5.87 12.87 4.31
CA GLU A 99 5.74 14.14 3.61
C GLU A 99 5.40 13.95 2.14
N GLN A 100 6.10 13.04 1.46
CA GLN A 100 5.87 12.78 0.04
C GLN A 100 4.50 12.14 -0.21
N LEU A 101 4.06 11.23 0.65
CA LEU A 101 2.72 10.65 0.53
C LEU A 101 1.64 11.72 0.68
N THR A 102 1.81 12.62 1.65
CA THR A 102 0.85 13.70 1.86
C THR A 102 0.79 14.63 0.66
N LEU A 103 1.94 15.03 0.13
CA LEU A 103 2.01 15.99 -0.98
C LEU A 103 1.59 15.39 -2.31
N ARG A 104 2.01 14.16 -2.60
CA ARG A 104 1.86 13.57 -3.94
C ARG A 104 0.63 12.69 -4.07
N TYR A 105 0.21 12.02 -3.00
CA TYR A 105 -0.98 11.17 -3.01
C TYR A 105 -2.15 11.80 -2.27
N ASN A 106 -1.95 12.99 -1.73
CA ASN A 106 -2.98 13.73 -1.00
C ASN A 106 -3.56 12.92 0.17
N ILE A 107 -2.69 12.23 0.89
CA ILE A 107 -3.12 11.42 2.02
C ILE A 107 -3.26 12.31 3.25
N ASN A 108 -4.50 12.59 3.63
CA ASN A 108 -4.82 13.44 4.76
C ASN A 108 -5.32 12.64 5.97
N SER A 109 -5.69 11.41 5.75
CA SER A 109 -6.22 10.52 6.79
C SER A 109 -5.97 9.07 6.41
N ILE A 110 -6.03 8.19 7.40
CA ILE A 110 -5.91 6.75 7.20
C ILE A 110 -7.13 6.08 7.87
N PRO A 111 -7.58 4.93 7.41
CA PRO A 111 -6.99 4.10 6.34
C PRO A 111 -7.06 4.79 4.99
N ASN A 112 -6.07 4.53 4.15
CA ASN A 112 -6.05 5.03 2.78
C ASN A 112 -5.53 3.93 1.88
N LEU A 113 -6.37 3.51 0.93
CA LEU A 113 -6.06 2.46 -0.01
C LEU A 113 -5.87 3.06 -1.39
N ILE A 114 -4.73 2.80 -1.99
CA ILE A 114 -4.38 3.34 -3.31
C ILE A 114 -4.25 2.18 -4.27
N LEU A 115 -5.00 2.24 -5.36
CA LEU A 115 -4.95 1.20 -6.38
C LEU A 115 -4.26 1.75 -7.64
N ILE A 116 -3.23 1.04 -8.08
CA ILE A 116 -2.49 1.38 -9.29
C ILE A 116 -2.76 0.25 -10.29
N ASP A 117 -3.21 0.60 -11.50
CA ASP A 117 -3.58 -0.39 -12.50
C ASP A 117 -2.34 -0.98 -13.19
N ASP A 118 -2.58 -1.91 -14.11
CA ASP A 118 -1.52 -2.61 -14.84
C ASP A 118 -0.76 -1.71 -15.83
N LYS A 119 -1.22 -0.47 -16.00
CA LYS A 119 -0.56 0.53 -16.84
C LYS A 119 0.21 1.56 -16.00
N GLY A 120 0.25 1.38 -14.69
CA GLY A 120 0.98 2.28 -13.79
C GLY A 120 0.21 3.54 -13.43
N GLN A 121 -1.11 3.57 -13.60
CA GLN A 121 -1.92 4.73 -13.28
C GLN A 121 -2.67 4.54 -11.97
N VAL A 122 -2.72 5.59 -11.16
CA VAL A 122 -3.52 5.59 -9.93
C VAL A 122 -4.99 5.71 -10.33
N VAL A 123 -5.76 4.66 -10.07
CA VAL A 123 -7.17 4.61 -10.47
C VAL A 123 -8.14 4.75 -9.31
N CYS A 124 -7.64 4.59 -8.08
CA CYS A 124 -8.51 4.69 -6.91
C CYS A 124 -7.69 5.10 -5.70
N ASN A 125 -8.26 5.97 -4.88
CA ASN A 125 -7.68 6.41 -3.63
C ASN A 125 -8.83 6.56 -2.66
N THR A 126 -9.03 5.58 -1.79
CA THR A 126 -10.23 5.47 -0.97
C THR A 126 -9.91 4.87 0.39
N PHE A 127 -10.79 5.07 1.34
CA PHE A 127 -10.71 4.37 2.64
C PHE A 127 -11.51 3.05 2.64
N SER A 128 -12.20 2.74 1.55
CA SER A 128 -13.16 1.61 1.49
C SER A 128 -12.59 0.42 0.73
N PRO A 129 -12.37 -0.74 1.39
CA PRO A 129 -11.99 -1.96 0.69
C PRO A 129 -13.02 -2.41 -0.34
N GLU A 130 -14.29 -2.06 -0.15
CA GLU A 130 -15.35 -2.42 -1.09
C GLU A 130 -15.19 -1.70 -2.42
N GLU A 131 -14.80 -0.43 -2.39
CA GLU A 131 -14.51 0.31 -3.63
C GLU A 131 -13.34 -0.30 -4.37
N ILE A 132 -12.31 -0.73 -3.64
CA ILE A 132 -11.16 -1.43 -4.23
C ILE A 132 -11.63 -2.73 -4.89
N SER A 133 -12.49 -3.49 -4.22
CA SER A 133 -13.02 -4.75 -4.76
C SER A 133 -13.74 -4.53 -6.08
N ILE A 134 -14.55 -3.49 -6.18
CA ILE A 134 -15.29 -3.15 -7.40
C ILE A 134 -14.32 -2.82 -8.54
N GLU A 135 -13.30 -1.99 -8.25
CA GLU A 135 -12.30 -1.62 -9.25
C GLU A 135 -11.49 -2.82 -9.72
N LEU A 136 -11.12 -3.72 -8.81
CA LEU A 136 -10.38 -4.92 -9.17
C LEU A 136 -11.18 -5.84 -10.06
N GLU A 137 -12.47 -5.99 -9.82
CA GLU A 137 -13.34 -6.78 -10.70
C GLU A 137 -13.36 -6.23 -12.11
N GLU A 138 -13.35 -4.90 -12.26
CA GLU A 138 -13.28 -4.26 -13.56
C GLU A 138 -11.94 -4.50 -14.27
N ILE A 139 -10.84 -4.33 -13.55
CA ILE A 139 -9.50 -4.40 -14.14
C ILE A 139 -9.07 -5.83 -14.41
N LEU A 140 -9.36 -6.75 -13.49
CA LEU A 140 -8.87 -8.13 -13.51
C LEU A 140 -9.89 -9.14 -14.05
N ARG A 141 -10.88 -8.66 -14.71
CA ARG A 141 -11.94 -9.45 -15.30
C ARG A 141 -11.41 -10.52 -16.27
#